data_c7392a1e1870be3097b860c519ca8f9f
#
_entry.id   c7392a1e1870be3097b860c519ca8f9f
#
_cell.length_a   1.000
_cell.length_b   1.000
_cell.length_c   1.000
_cell.angle_alpha   90.00
_cell.angle_beta   90.00
_cell.angle_gamma   90.00
#
_symmetry.space_group_name_H-M   'P 1'
#
loop_
_entity.id
_entity.type
_entity.pdbx_description
1 polymer ?
#
loop_
_entity_poly.entity_id
_entity_poly.type
_entity_poly.pdbx_seq_one_letter_code
_entity_poly.pdbx_strand_id
1 'polypeptide(L)'
;MIASFVKSVDLLSKSVGHAFGWCIVILMLGVSYEVFMRYALNDPTSWAFDFSFILYGALFIMAGPYALSRNGHVRGDIFFRTWRPRVQAGLELFLYFIFFFPGVLALVIAGWFYGVESFRIREVCVNSPIGVPIWPLKMLIPVAGTLLTLQGIAEVLRCLLCLRTGAWPPRLHDVEELEKQLVSSQAGT
;
A
#
# COMPACT_ATOMS: atom_id res chain seq x y z
N MET A 1 18.11 17.11 -7.69
CA MET A 1 18.42 15.97 -6.80
C MET A 1 17.18 15.51 -6.00
N ILE A 2 16.51 16.38 -5.23
CA ILE A 2 15.31 16.02 -4.46
C ILE A 2 14.17 15.49 -5.34
N ALA A 3 13.84 16.18 -6.43
CA ALA A 3 12.79 15.75 -7.36
C ALA A 3 13.07 14.39 -8.01
N SER A 4 14.34 14.09 -8.31
CA SER A 4 14.75 12.79 -8.86
C SER A 4 14.56 11.67 -7.83
N PHE A 5 14.94 11.89 -6.57
CA PHE A 5 14.72 10.94 -5.48
C PHE A 5 13.24 10.63 -5.28
N VAL A 6 12.42 11.67 -5.15
CA VAL A 6 10.96 11.54 -4.99
C VAL A 6 10.36 10.72 -6.14
N LYS A 7 10.74 11.03 -7.38
CA LYS A 7 10.29 10.28 -8.56
C LYS A 7 10.70 8.81 -8.52
N SER A 8 11.92 8.50 -8.08
CA SER A 8 12.40 7.11 -7.97
C SER A 8 11.62 6.32 -6.93
N VAL A 9 11.32 6.92 -5.78
CA VAL A 9 10.51 6.28 -4.72
C VAL A 9 9.07 6.04 -5.20
N ASP A 10 8.47 7.00 -5.91
CA ASP A 10 7.14 6.84 -6.51
C ASP A 10 7.09 5.70 -7.54
N LEU A 11 8.11 5.61 -8.40
CA LEU A 11 8.22 4.54 -9.39
C LEU A 11 8.38 3.17 -8.73
N LEU A 12 9.16 3.09 -7.65
CA LEU A 12 9.31 1.87 -6.86
C LEU A 12 7.97 1.45 -6.26
N SER A 13 7.27 2.35 -5.55
CA SER A 13 5.96 2.10 -4.97
C SER A 13 4.94 1.69 -6.02
N LYS A 14 4.96 2.34 -7.20
CA LYS A 14 4.13 1.98 -8.35
C LYS A 14 4.43 0.56 -8.83
N SER A 15 5.69 0.22 -9.05
CA SER A 15 6.08 -1.11 -9.56
C SER A 15 5.69 -2.21 -8.60
N VAL A 16 5.94 -2.02 -7.31
CA VAL A 16 5.53 -2.95 -6.26
C VAL A 16 4.01 -3.10 -6.20
N GLY A 17 3.27 -1.99 -6.20
CA GLY A 17 1.81 -2.02 -6.17
C GLY A 17 1.21 -2.74 -7.38
N HIS A 18 1.76 -2.54 -8.60
CA HIS A 18 1.31 -3.28 -9.79
C HIS A 18 1.66 -4.77 -9.72
N ALA A 19 2.86 -5.12 -9.25
CA ALA A 19 3.26 -6.53 -9.12
C ALA A 19 2.34 -7.29 -8.16
N PHE A 20 2.09 -6.71 -6.97
CA PHE A 20 1.18 -7.33 -6.00
C PHE A 20 -0.31 -7.19 -6.39
N GLY A 21 -0.66 -6.22 -7.24
CA GLY A 21 -2.01 -6.10 -7.80
C GLY A 21 -2.45 -7.36 -8.59
N TRP A 22 -1.52 -8.07 -9.22
CA TRP A 22 -1.80 -9.34 -9.89
C TRP A 22 -2.28 -10.45 -8.94
N CYS A 23 -1.97 -10.33 -7.64
CA CYS A 23 -2.47 -11.27 -6.64
C CYS A 23 -4.00 -11.35 -6.63
N ILE A 24 -4.72 -10.24 -6.95
CA ILE A 24 -6.19 -10.26 -7.00
C ILE A 24 -6.72 -11.14 -8.13
N VAL A 25 -6.05 -11.12 -9.30
CA VAL A 25 -6.44 -11.97 -10.44
C VAL A 25 -6.19 -13.43 -10.12
N ILE A 26 -5.03 -13.73 -9.55
CA ILE A 26 -4.68 -15.11 -9.13
C ILE A 26 -5.64 -15.58 -8.04
N LEU A 27 -5.96 -14.72 -7.07
CA LEU A 27 -6.94 -15.00 -6.02
C LEU A 27 -8.32 -15.31 -6.59
N MET A 28 -8.80 -14.49 -7.53
CA MET A 28 -10.08 -14.69 -8.18
C MET A 28 -10.14 -16.06 -8.89
N LEU A 29 -9.10 -16.41 -9.65
CA LEU A 29 -9.02 -17.69 -10.35
C LEU A 29 -8.95 -18.86 -9.36
N GLY A 30 -8.14 -18.74 -8.30
CA GLY A 30 -8.01 -19.75 -7.27
C GLY A 30 -9.31 -20.03 -6.51
N VAL A 31 -10.01 -18.97 -6.11
CA VAL A 31 -11.32 -19.08 -5.44
C VAL A 31 -12.39 -19.65 -6.38
N SER A 32 -12.40 -19.22 -7.65
CA SER A 32 -13.33 -19.76 -8.65
C SER A 32 -13.11 -21.25 -8.88
N TYR A 33 -11.84 -21.68 -8.94
CA TYR A 33 -11.47 -23.08 -9.04
C TYR A 33 -11.94 -23.88 -7.82
N GLU A 34 -11.71 -23.40 -6.60
CA GLU A 34 -12.17 -24.05 -5.36
C GLU A 34 -13.69 -24.19 -5.32
N VAL A 35 -14.43 -23.15 -5.73
CA VAL A 35 -15.90 -23.19 -5.79
C VAL A 35 -16.35 -24.27 -6.77
N PHE A 36 -15.72 -24.37 -7.94
CA PHE A 36 -16.03 -25.42 -8.92
C PHE A 36 -15.74 -26.84 -8.37
N MET A 37 -14.55 -27.05 -7.79
CA MET A 37 -14.18 -28.34 -7.19
C MET A 37 -15.16 -28.76 -6.09
N ARG A 38 -15.51 -27.82 -5.23
CA ARG A 38 -16.38 -28.06 -4.07
C ARG A 38 -17.83 -28.38 -4.46
N TYR A 39 -18.41 -27.62 -5.39
CA TYR A 39 -19.82 -27.72 -5.69
C TYR A 39 -20.15 -28.58 -6.93
N ALA A 40 -19.29 -28.62 -7.93
CA ALA A 40 -19.51 -29.43 -9.12
C ALA A 40 -18.95 -30.84 -8.99
N LEU A 41 -17.78 -31.00 -8.37
CA LEU A 41 -17.10 -32.28 -8.25
C LEU A 41 -17.22 -32.89 -6.84
N ASN A 42 -17.74 -32.15 -5.86
CA ASN A 42 -17.83 -32.53 -4.45
C ASN A 42 -16.49 -32.99 -3.85
N ASP A 43 -15.39 -32.38 -4.34
CA ASP A 43 -14.00 -32.65 -3.94
C ASP A 43 -13.30 -31.34 -3.53
N PRO A 44 -13.57 -30.82 -2.30
CA PRO A 44 -13.01 -29.57 -1.84
C PRO A 44 -11.48 -29.66 -1.68
N THR A 45 -10.76 -28.63 -2.12
CA THR A 45 -9.29 -28.61 -2.03
C THR A 45 -8.82 -28.22 -0.63
N SER A 46 -7.76 -28.85 -0.14
CA SER A 46 -7.19 -28.59 1.19
C SER A 46 -6.31 -27.33 1.25
N TRP A 47 -5.88 -26.80 0.10
CA TRP A 47 -4.92 -25.70 -0.01
C TRP A 47 -5.53 -24.34 -0.35
N ALA A 48 -6.75 -24.29 -0.91
CA ALA A 48 -7.31 -23.06 -1.47
C ALA A 48 -7.54 -21.99 -0.41
N PHE A 49 -7.90 -22.35 0.82
CA PHE A 49 -8.06 -21.40 1.92
C PHE A 49 -6.75 -20.69 2.25
N ASP A 50 -5.68 -21.47 2.45
CA ASP A 50 -4.36 -20.92 2.82
C ASP A 50 -3.78 -20.06 1.72
N PHE A 51 -3.91 -20.52 0.47
CA PHE A 51 -3.49 -19.79 -0.71
C PHE A 51 -4.20 -18.43 -0.83
N SER A 52 -5.52 -18.43 -0.63
CA SER A 52 -6.33 -17.21 -0.65
C SER A 52 -5.92 -16.26 0.47
N PHE A 53 -5.69 -16.76 1.68
CA PHE A 53 -5.27 -15.97 2.82
C PHE A 53 -3.90 -15.30 2.58
N ILE A 54 -2.93 -16.05 2.06
CA ILE A 54 -1.58 -15.53 1.77
C ILE A 54 -1.62 -14.47 0.66
N LEU A 55 -2.32 -14.73 -0.44
CA LEU A 55 -2.43 -13.77 -1.55
C LEU A 55 -3.14 -12.49 -1.14
N TYR A 56 -4.25 -12.62 -0.42
CA TYR A 56 -5.01 -11.47 0.06
C TYR A 56 -4.18 -10.64 1.05
N GLY A 57 -3.51 -11.31 2.00
CA GLY A 57 -2.63 -10.64 2.96
C GLY A 57 -1.46 -9.93 2.28
N ALA A 58 -0.81 -10.56 1.32
CA ALA A 58 0.29 -9.98 0.55
C ALA A 58 -0.17 -8.76 -0.26
N LEU A 59 -1.29 -8.87 -0.98
CA LEU A 59 -1.90 -7.77 -1.72
C LEU A 59 -2.18 -6.58 -0.79
N PHE A 60 -2.87 -6.83 0.33
CA PHE A 60 -3.31 -5.78 1.25
C PHE A 60 -2.12 -5.05 1.88
N ILE A 61 -1.13 -5.79 2.38
CA ILE A 61 0.06 -5.22 3.03
C ILE A 61 0.87 -4.40 2.04
N MET A 62 1.08 -4.89 0.82
CA MET A 62 1.93 -4.25 -0.19
C MET A 62 1.22 -3.14 -0.98
N ALA A 63 -0.11 -3.02 -0.87
CA ALA A 63 -0.86 -1.91 -1.46
C ALA A 63 -0.63 -0.56 -0.74
N GLY A 64 -0.24 -0.58 0.56
CA GLY A 64 -0.06 0.62 1.36
C GLY A 64 0.89 1.66 0.77
N PRO A 65 2.15 1.32 0.42
CA PRO A 65 3.10 2.24 -0.20
C PRO A 65 2.59 2.82 -1.53
N TYR A 66 1.92 2.01 -2.34
CA TYR A 66 1.31 2.45 -3.60
C TYR A 66 0.17 3.45 -3.37
N ALA A 67 -0.74 3.15 -2.44
CA ALA A 67 -1.83 4.05 -2.08
C ALA A 67 -1.31 5.41 -1.57
N LEU A 68 -0.24 5.40 -0.76
CA LEU A 68 0.40 6.63 -0.29
C LEU A 68 1.01 7.43 -1.44
N SER A 69 1.69 6.78 -2.39
CA SER A 69 2.30 7.44 -3.55
C SER A 69 1.28 8.13 -4.47
N ARG A 70 0.03 7.63 -4.48
CA ARG A 70 -1.08 8.12 -5.30
C ARG A 70 -1.99 9.11 -4.60
N ASN A 71 -1.64 9.51 -3.37
CA ASN A 71 -2.53 10.34 -2.56
C ASN A 71 -3.92 9.71 -2.32
N GLY A 72 -3.98 8.36 -2.40
CA GLY A 72 -5.22 7.59 -2.28
C GLY A 72 -5.76 7.44 -0.86
N HIS A 73 -5.17 8.13 0.11
CA HIS A 73 -5.68 8.13 1.47
C HIS A 73 -6.83 9.13 1.59
N VAL A 74 -7.94 8.68 2.16
CA VAL A 74 -9.08 9.56 2.45
C VAL A 74 -8.62 10.66 3.39
N ARG A 75 -8.57 11.89 2.87
CA ARG A 75 -8.33 13.10 3.65
C ARG A 75 -9.69 13.72 3.98
N GLY A 76 -9.75 14.51 5.03
CA GLY A 76 -10.92 15.36 5.28
C GLY A 76 -11.03 16.50 4.25
N ASP A 77 -11.17 16.15 2.98
CA ASP A 77 -11.01 17.01 1.80
C ASP A 77 -11.90 18.26 1.83
N ILE A 78 -13.08 18.16 2.44
CA ILE A 78 -14.05 19.27 2.49
C ILE A 78 -13.44 20.51 3.16
N PHE A 79 -12.71 20.32 4.26
CA PHE A 79 -12.06 21.44 4.97
C PHE A 79 -10.65 21.72 4.44
N PHE A 80 -9.91 20.65 4.07
CA PHE A 80 -8.53 20.75 3.65
C PHE A 80 -8.37 21.54 2.35
N ARG A 81 -9.26 21.37 1.37
CA ARG A 81 -9.23 22.09 0.07
C ARG A 81 -9.44 23.59 0.18
N THR A 82 -10.08 24.07 1.26
CA THR A 82 -10.32 25.52 1.45
C THR A 82 -9.08 26.28 1.96
N TRP A 83 -8.07 25.55 2.45
CA TRP A 83 -6.89 26.16 3.06
C TRP A 83 -5.80 26.47 2.03
N ARG A 84 -4.97 27.47 2.36
CA ARG A 84 -3.82 27.82 1.52
C ARG A 84 -2.82 26.65 1.45
N PRO A 85 -2.15 26.39 0.31
CA PRO A 85 -1.23 25.25 0.14
C PRO A 85 -0.15 25.13 1.23
N ARG A 86 0.36 26.26 1.71
CA ARG A 86 1.35 26.29 2.80
C ARG A 86 0.80 25.80 4.13
N VAL A 87 -0.46 26.11 4.45
CA VAL A 87 -1.12 25.64 5.68
C VAL A 87 -1.36 24.14 5.59
N GLN A 88 -1.83 23.68 4.43
CA GLN A 88 -1.98 22.25 4.14
C GLN A 88 -0.67 21.49 4.35
N ALA A 89 0.41 21.98 3.73
CA ALA A 89 1.73 21.35 3.82
C ALA A 89 2.29 21.35 5.26
N GLY A 90 2.05 22.40 6.03
CA GLY A 90 2.44 22.49 7.44
C GLY A 90 1.71 21.46 8.32
N LEU A 91 0.39 21.34 8.14
CA LEU A 91 -0.42 20.37 8.86
C LEU A 91 -0.02 18.92 8.49
N GLU A 92 0.15 18.64 7.21
CA GLU A 92 0.61 17.31 6.77
C GLU A 92 1.96 16.97 7.36
N LEU A 93 2.91 17.89 7.35
CA LEU A 93 4.23 17.69 7.93
C LEU A 93 4.14 17.33 9.43
N PHE A 94 3.30 18.07 10.18
CA PHE A 94 3.04 17.78 11.59
C PHE A 94 2.47 16.37 11.80
N LEU A 95 1.47 15.97 11.01
CA LEU A 95 0.85 14.66 11.09
C LEU A 95 1.83 13.53 10.69
N TYR A 96 2.70 13.77 9.71
CA TYR A 96 3.73 12.80 9.35
C TYR A 96 4.70 12.53 10.50
N PHE A 97 5.16 13.57 11.21
CA PHE A 97 6.12 13.39 12.30
C PHE A 97 5.50 12.81 13.58
N ILE A 98 4.27 13.19 13.91
CA ILE A 98 3.65 12.77 15.17
C ILE A 98 2.96 11.41 15.06
N PHE A 99 2.30 11.12 13.95
CA PHE A 99 1.49 9.92 13.82
C PHE A 99 2.07 8.92 12.83
N PHE A 100 2.43 9.37 11.63
CA PHE A 100 2.84 8.47 10.57
C PHE A 100 4.17 7.78 10.87
N PHE A 101 5.25 8.54 11.09
CA PHE A 101 6.56 7.94 11.33
C PHE A 101 6.63 7.07 12.57
N PRO A 102 6.12 7.48 13.75
CA PRO A 102 6.11 6.59 14.90
C PRO A 102 5.34 5.29 14.66
N GLY A 103 4.17 5.38 13.99
CA GLY A 103 3.37 4.20 13.66
C GLY A 103 4.06 3.27 12.66
N VAL A 104 4.61 3.82 11.59
CA VAL A 104 5.30 3.01 10.56
C VAL A 104 6.61 2.44 11.06
N LEU A 105 7.39 3.19 11.86
CA LEU A 105 8.61 2.68 12.49
C LEU A 105 8.32 1.57 13.49
N ALA A 106 7.27 1.71 14.30
CA ALA A 106 6.80 0.64 15.17
C ALA A 106 6.42 -0.61 14.37
N LEU A 107 5.74 -0.44 13.23
CA LEU A 107 5.40 -1.53 12.31
C LEU A 107 6.66 -2.22 11.75
N VAL A 108 7.68 -1.46 11.35
CA VAL A 108 8.95 -2.01 10.84
C VAL A 108 9.66 -2.81 11.94
N ILE A 109 9.81 -2.23 13.13
CA ILE A 109 10.55 -2.85 14.23
C ILE A 109 9.80 -4.10 14.73
N ALA A 110 8.53 -3.98 15.08
CA ALA A 110 7.72 -5.09 15.55
C ALA A 110 7.56 -6.17 14.46
N GLY A 111 7.33 -5.74 13.22
CA GLY A 111 7.24 -6.63 12.06
C GLY A 111 8.52 -7.40 11.80
N TRP A 112 9.68 -6.78 12.00
CA TRP A 112 10.98 -7.45 11.88
C TRP A 112 11.13 -8.58 12.90
N PHE A 113 10.92 -8.30 14.18
CA PHE A 113 11.01 -9.34 15.21
C PHE A 113 9.97 -10.44 14.99
N TYR A 114 8.75 -10.09 14.63
CA TYR A 114 7.68 -11.03 14.34
C TYR A 114 7.97 -11.93 13.14
N GLY A 115 8.48 -11.34 12.05
CA GLY A 115 8.85 -12.06 10.84
C GLY A 115 10.05 -12.97 11.04
N VAL A 116 11.11 -12.47 11.71
CA VAL A 116 12.33 -13.25 11.97
C VAL A 116 12.03 -14.46 12.89
N GLU A 117 11.24 -14.25 13.93
CA GLU A 117 10.87 -15.36 14.82
C GLU A 117 10.06 -16.43 14.08
N SER A 118 9.06 -16.00 13.30
CA SER A 118 8.28 -16.90 12.45
C SER A 118 9.16 -17.67 11.44
N PHE A 119 10.17 -17.01 10.87
CA PHE A 119 11.14 -17.66 9.98
C PHE A 119 12.01 -18.69 10.71
N ARG A 120 12.46 -18.36 11.93
CA ARG A 120 13.31 -19.26 12.76
C ARG A 120 12.60 -20.56 13.10
N ILE A 121 11.34 -20.47 13.52
CA ILE A 121 10.54 -21.66 13.89
C ILE A 121 9.90 -22.35 12.68
N ARG A 122 10.12 -21.81 11.45
CA ARG A 122 9.47 -22.32 10.22
C ARG A 122 7.96 -22.43 10.39
N GLU A 123 7.35 -21.37 10.92
CA GLU A 123 5.95 -21.33 11.30
C GLU A 123 5.03 -21.67 10.12
N VAL A 124 4.09 -22.57 10.41
CA VAL A 124 3.03 -22.97 9.47
C VAL A 124 1.69 -22.42 9.94
N CYS A 125 0.75 -22.29 9.01
CA CYS A 125 -0.60 -21.82 9.33
C CYS A 125 -1.31 -22.85 10.23
N VAL A 126 -1.78 -22.41 11.39
CA VAL A 126 -2.46 -23.28 12.39
C VAL A 126 -3.75 -23.89 11.83
N ASN A 127 -4.44 -23.16 10.96
CA ASN A 127 -5.70 -23.59 10.36
C ASN A 127 -5.52 -24.39 9.05
N SER A 128 -4.26 -24.63 8.64
CA SER A 128 -3.95 -25.33 7.39
C SER A 128 -3.95 -26.85 7.60
N PRO A 129 -4.76 -27.60 6.85
CA PRO A 129 -4.72 -29.07 6.89
C PRO A 129 -3.40 -29.64 6.37
N ILE A 130 -2.69 -28.90 5.51
CA ILE A 130 -1.44 -29.33 4.85
C ILE A 130 -0.19 -28.62 5.38
N GLY A 131 -0.33 -27.74 6.38
CA GLY A 131 0.80 -27.07 7.01
C GLY A 131 1.52 -26.06 6.11
N VAL A 132 0.78 -25.18 5.41
CA VAL A 132 1.38 -24.16 4.54
C VAL A 132 2.19 -23.16 5.36
N PRO A 133 3.45 -22.85 4.97
CA PRO A 133 4.29 -21.91 5.69
C PRO A 133 3.73 -20.47 5.64
N ILE A 134 3.55 -19.85 6.80
CA ILE A 134 3.04 -18.46 6.92
C ILE A 134 4.17 -17.43 7.08
N TRP A 135 5.38 -17.86 7.42
CA TRP A 135 6.52 -16.96 7.62
C TRP A 135 6.83 -16.03 6.45
N PRO A 136 6.61 -16.41 5.15
CA PRO A 136 6.86 -15.47 4.04
C PRO A 136 5.92 -14.28 4.08
N LEU A 137 4.64 -14.49 4.42
CA LEU A 137 3.66 -13.42 4.57
C LEU A 137 4.04 -12.45 5.70
N LYS A 138 4.49 -13.00 6.85
CA LYS A 138 4.95 -12.20 7.98
C LYS A 138 6.19 -11.37 7.66
N MET A 139 7.10 -11.88 6.82
CA MET A 139 8.27 -11.13 6.34
C MET A 139 7.90 -9.98 5.39
N LEU A 140 6.73 -9.98 4.77
CA LEU A 140 6.26 -8.83 3.99
C LEU A 140 5.92 -7.61 4.86
N ILE A 141 5.59 -7.80 6.14
CA ILE A 141 5.24 -6.70 7.05
C ILE A 141 6.39 -5.69 7.19
N PRO A 142 7.62 -6.09 7.59
CA PRO A 142 8.73 -5.13 7.68
C PRO A 142 9.15 -4.58 6.32
N VAL A 143 9.01 -5.35 5.24
CA VAL A 143 9.30 -4.88 3.87
C VAL A 143 8.34 -3.75 3.49
N ALA A 144 7.04 -3.96 3.66
CA ALA A 144 6.03 -2.93 3.38
C ALA A 144 6.18 -1.71 4.28
N GLY A 145 6.48 -1.90 5.57
CA GLY A 145 6.79 -0.82 6.50
C GLY A 145 8.00 0.00 6.06
N THR A 146 9.05 -0.64 5.56
CA THR A 146 10.23 0.04 5.00
C THR A 146 9.87 0.85 3.75
N LEU A 147 9.09 0.28 2.83
CA LEU A 147 8.61 0.99 1.64
C LEU A 147 7.70 2.17 2.02
N LEU A 148 6.81 2.00 3.02
CA LEU A 148 6.00 3.08 3.57
C LEU A 148 6.86 4.19 4.16
N THR A 149 7.92 3.85 4.89
CA THR A 149 8.85 4.84 5.44
C THR A 149 9.52 5.63 4.34
N LEU A 150 10.01 4.98 3.29
CA LEU A 150 10.61 5.63 2.12
C LEU A 150 9.62 6.57 1.41
N GLN A 151 8.38 6.10 1.22
CA GLN A 151 7.33 6.92 0.63
C GLN A 151 6.95 8.10 1.53
N GLY A 152 6.88 7.90 2.86
CA GLY A 152 6.65 8.97 3.82
C GLY A 152 7.74 10.05 3.77
N ILE A 153 9.01 9.67 3.63
CA ILE A 153 10.12 10.61 3.42
C ILE A 153 9.91 11.41 2.12
N ALA A 154 9.51 10.76 1.04
CA ALA A 154 9.21 11.45 -0.22
C ALA A 154 8.06 12.47 -0.07
N GLU A 155 7.02 12.13 0.69
CA GLU A 155 5.90 13.06 0.97
C GLU A 155 6.35 14.24 1.86
N VAL A 156 7.17 14.00 2.87
CA VAL A 156 7.77 15.09 3.68
C VAL A 156 8.58 16.04 2.80
N LEU A 157 9.38 15.53 1.87
CA LEU A 157 10.12 16.37 0.93
C LEU A 157 9.19 17.19 0.04
N ARG A 158 8.05 16.64 -0.39
CA ARG A 158 7.01 17.38 -1.11
C ARG A 158 6.39 18.48 -0.27
N CYS A 159 6.07 18.20 0.99
CA CYS A 159 5.55 19.22 1.93
C CYS A 159 6.55 20.37 2.10
N LEU A 160 7.84 20.06 2.26
CA LEU A 160 8.90 21.07 2.38
C LEU A 160 9.04 21.92 1.11
N LEU A 161 8.94 21.32 -0.08
CA LEU A 161 8.94 22.03 -1.34
C LEU A 161 7.71 22.95 -1.46
N CYS A 162 6.53 22.47 -1.07
CA CYS A 162 5.30 23.27 -1.07
C CYS A 162 5.39 24.46 -0.11
N LEU A 163 5.98 24.28 1.08
CA LEU A 163 6.21 25.38 2.03
C LEU A 163 7.11 26.48 1.44
N ARG A 164 8.13 26.09 0.66
CA ARG A 164 9.06 27.02 0.01
C ARG A 164 8.45 27.72 -1.20
N THR A 165 7.82 26.95 -2.09
CA THR A 165 7.31 27.46 -3.38
C THR A 165 5.90 28.04 -3.28
N GLY A 166 5.10 27.63 -2.30
CA GLY A 166 3.69 27.98 -2.17
C GLY A 166 2.75 27.18 -3.08
N ALA A 167 3.27 26.19 -3.83
CA ALA A 167 2.51 25.32 -4.72
C ALA A 167 2.91 23.85 -4.52
N TRP A 168 1.97 22.94 -4.68
CA TRP A 168 2.26 21.51 -4.61
C TRP A 168 3.04 21.06 -5.84
N PRO A 169 4.14 20.29 -5.67
CA PRO A 169 4.84 19.72 -6.81
C PRO A 169 3.96 18.66 -7.50
N PRO A 170 4.02 18.56 -8.85
CA PRO A 170 3.21 17.61 -9.61
C PRO A 170 3.52 16.16 -9.20
N ARG A 171 2.50 15.33 -9.08
CA ARG A 171 2.59 13.88 -8.84
C ARG A 171 2.51 13.13 -10.17
N LEU A 172 3.05 11.92 -10.23
CA LEU A 172 3.11 11.12 -11.46
C LEU A 172 1.72 10.74 -12.02
N HIS A 173 0.69 10.66 -11.19
CA HIS A 173 -0.74 10.50 -11.53
C HIS A 173 -1.52 10.74 -10.23
N ASP A 174 -2.02 11.92 -10.04
CA ASP A 174 -2.94 12.21 -8.94
C ASP A 174 -4.34 11.71 -9.30
N VAL A 175 -5.02 11.07 -8.36
CA VAL A 175 -6.43 10.66 -8.56
C VAL A 175 -7.30 11.90 -8.84
N GLU A 176 -6.96 13.05 -8.23
CA GLU A 176 -7.61 14.33 -8.46
C GLU A 176 -7.41 14.87 -9.88
N GLU A 177 -6.24 14.66 -10.50
CA GLU A 177 -6.01 15.09 -11.89
C GLU A 177 -6.86 14.30 -12.87
N LEU A 178 -7.03 13.00 -12.65
CA LEU A 178 -7.91 12.14 -13.44
C LEU A 178 -9.38 12.57 -13.31
N GLU A 179 -9.83 12.87 -12.11
CA GLU A 179 -11.20 13.36 -11.86
C GLU A 179 -11.45 14.69 -12.56
N LYS A 180 -10.51 15.63 -12.47
CA LYS A 180 -10.59 16.92 -13.18
C LYS A 180 -10.61 16.76 -14.70
N GLN A 181 -9.80 15.85 -15.25
CA GLN A 181 -9.78 15.54 -16.68
C GLN A 181 -11.10 14.92 -17.14
N LEU A 182 -11.69 14.00 -16.35
CA LEU A 182 -12.98 13.39 -16.66
C LEU A 182 -14.11 14.43 -16.62
N VAL A 183 -14.15 15.28 -15.60
CA VAL A 183 -15.16 16.35 -15.48
C VAL A 183 -15.00 17.36 -16.60
N SER A 184 -13.78 17.76 -16.97
CA SER A 184 -13.55 18.70 -18.08
C SER A 184 -13.91 18.08 -19.44
N SER A 185 -13.70 16.77 -19.63
CA SER A 185 -14.08 16.09 -20.87
C SER A 185 -15.61 15.94 -21.02
N GLN A 186 -16.33 15.79 -19.90
CA GLN A 186 -17.80 15.75 -19.90
C GLN A 186 -18.45 17.13 -20.06
N ALA A 187 -17.79 18.20 -19.64
CA ALA A 187 -18.29 19.56 -19.77
C ALA A 187 -18.03 20.15 -21.17
N GLY A 188 -17.23 19.49 -22.01
CA GLY A 188 -16.93 19.89 -23.38
C GLY A 188 -17.76 19.18 -24.47
N THR A 189 -18.71 18.32 -24.08
CA THR A 189 -19.68 17.65 -24.96
C THR A 189 -21.07 18.17 -24.70
#